data_870895c74e20cdf05dd3738e504ebebd
#
_entry.id   870895c74e20cdf05dd3738e504ebebd
#
_cell.length_a   1.000
_cell.length_b   1.000
_cell.length_c   1.000
_cell.angle_alpha   90.00
_cell.angle_beta   90.00
_cell.angle_gamma   90.00
#
_symmetry.space_group_name_H-M   'P 1'
#
loop_
_entity.id
_entity.type
_entity.pdbx_description
1 polymer ?
#
loop_
_entity_poly.entity_id
_entity_poly.type
_entity_poly.pdbx_seq_one_letter_code
_entity_poly.pdbx_strand_id
1 'polypeptide(L)'
;MKYSYHMNTIPTNKRKELNDKVLYLIDSNETEKSDLTPEDLFNAYTGDGGLHELKRNDYANYSDFSQAKKEVENGQFFTPPALCEFVAACLQVSESDIIADLTCGMGNFFNFMPVESNLYGCELDIKAYKVAHYLYPEARLEHKDIRTYQPNIRFDYVVGNPPFHLRWWIEDGDEVLSQLYYCQKAAELLKPYGILALIVPQSFLADSFTDKNAIEELEKNYRFLGQISLADHAFAQMGVAQFPTKLQFWQHRPAGEGKSIQPYRTEYDGSLPFLTNLHQQAERFRGLLLQTAKVDLEKNRSRILLELAQSRSTSTGFQYKVKKLLYHIKANPATREKYTKCCEYLHRFYTEKQPDGMNYQEWSKVRLTEKKVLAYLSAALKRRSARHQISFFLFYGGINE
;
A
#
# COMPACT_ATOMS: atom_id res chain seq x y z
N MET A 1 0.25 15.09 -8.45
CA MET A 1 -1.09 15.45 -7.91
C MET A 1 -2.10 15.36 -9.04
N LYS A 2 -3.13 14.54 -8.87
CA LYS A 2 -4.16 14.30 -9.91
C LYS A 2 -5.26 15.37 -9.85
N TYR A 3 -5.72 15.72 -8.66
CA TYR A 3 -6.77 16.72 -8.43
C TYR A 3 -6.23 17.85 -7.55
N SER A 4 -6.56 19.10 -7.90
CA SER A 4 -6.30 20.23 -7.03
C SER A 4 -7.22 20.18 -5.80
N TYR A 5 -6.74 20.64 -4.67
CA TYR A 5 -7.52 20.61 -3.43
C TYR A 5 -7.66 21.97 -2.79
N HIS A 6 -8.71 22.13 -2.01
CA HIS A 6 -9.01 23.34 -1.27
C HIS A 6 -8.86 23.10 0.23
N MET A 7 -8.36 24.10 0.95
CA MET A 7 -8.27 24.06 2.42
C MET A 7 -9.59 24.43 3.12
N ASN A 8 -10.68 24.54 2.37
CA ASN A 8 -11.96 24.96 2.91
C ASN A 8 -12.63 23.84 3.69
N THR A 9 -13.06 24.13 4.91
CA THR A 9 -13.87 23.25 5.73
C THR A 9 -15.32 23.27 5.21
N ILE A 10 -15.86 22.11 4.87
CA ILE A 10 -17.29 21.98 4.53
C ILE A 10 -18.08 21.98 5.84
N PRO A 11 -19.05 22.87 6.05
CA PRO A 11 -19.88 22.88 7.24
C PRO A 11 -20.60 21.54 7.45
N THR A 12 -20.65 21.07 8.68
CA THR A 12 -21.22 19.75 9.05
C THR A 12 -22.63 19.54 8.49
N ASN A 13 -23.49 20.56 8.53
CA ASN A 13 -24.85 20.49 8.01
C ASN A 13 -24.94 20.34 6.48
N LYS A 14 -23.87 20.65 5.75
CA LYS A 14 -23.80 20.50 4.29
C LYS A 14 -23.08 19.23 3.84
N ARG A 15 -22.28 18.62 4.71
CA ARG A 15 -21.47 17.44 4.36
C ARG A 15 -22.33 16.27 3.91
N LYS A 16 -23.35 15.94 4.73
CA LYS A 16 -24.24 14.81 4.41
C LYS A 16 -24.91 15.01 3.06
N GLU A 17 -25.50 16.17 2.83
CA GLU A 17 -26.18 16.48 1.56
C GLU A 17 -25.24 16.36 0.36
N LEU A 18 -24.00 16.88 0.47
CA LEU A 18 -22.99 16.78 -0.57
C LEU A 18 -22.52 15.35 -0.82
N ASN A 19 -22.27 14.61 0.25
CA ASN A 19 -21.87 13.20 0.15
C ASN A 19 -22.97 12.34 -0.48
N ASP A 20 -24.23 12.51 -0.06
CA ASP A 20 -25.38 11.83 -0.65
C ASP A 20 -25.51 12.15 -2.14
N LYS A 21 -25.31 13.43 -2.54
CA LYS A 21 -25.32 13.85 -3.94
C LYS A 21 -24.18 13.20 -4.74
N VAL A 22 -22.97 13.19 -4.20
CA VAL A 22 -21.80 12.56 -4.86
C VAL A 22 -22.05 11.07 -5.08
N LEU A 23 -22.51 10.37 -4.06
CA LEU A 23 -22.81 8.95 -4.15
C LEU A 23 -23.92 8.65 -5.14
N TYR A 24 -24.99 9.46 -5.15
CA TYR A 24 -26.07 9.34 -6.14
C TYR A 24 -25.53 9.49 -7.57
N LEU A 25 -24.70 10.49 -7.82
CA LEU A 25 -24.11 10.73 -9.16
C LEU A 25 -23.24 9.54 -9.61
N ILE A 26 -22.45 8.98 -8.71
CA ILE A 26 -21.62 7.81 -9.00
C ILE A 26 -22.49 6.58 -9.28
N ASP A 27 -23.47 6.31 -8.44
CA ASP A 27 -24.33 5.12 -8.56
C ASP A 27 -25.26 5.17 -9.78
N SER A 28 -25.74 6.35 -10.16
CA SER A 28 -26.58 6.54 -11.35
C SER A 28 -25.78 6.61 -12.65
N ASN A 29 -24.44 6.68 -12.56
CA ASN A 29 -23.56 6.96 -13.70
C ASN A 29 -23.92 8.28 -14.42
N GLU A 30 -24.36 9.28 -13.67
CA GLU A 30 -24.78 10.59 -14.17
C GLU A 30 -23.75 11.70 -13.91
N THR A 31 -22.55 11.36 -13.50
CA THR A 31 -21.45 12.30 -13.23
C THR A 31 -21.16 13.21 -14.43
N GLU A 32 -21.20 12.66 -15.65
CA GLU A 32 -21.01 13.45 -16.89
C GLU A 32 -22.15 14.42 -17.19
N LYS A 33 -23.34 14.21 -16.61
CA LYS A 33 -24.51 15.09 -16.78
C LYS A 33 -24.60 16.16 -15.69
N SER A 34 -23.75 16.08 -14.68
CA SER A 34 -23.70 17.05 -13.59
C SER A 34 -22.68 18.15 -13.87
N ASP A 35 -22.86 19.30 -13.26
CA ASP A 35 -21.89 20.39 -13.28
C ASP A 35 -20.64 20.12 -12.39
N LEU A 36 -20.61 18.95 -11.70
CA LEU A 36 -19.51 18.56 -10.81
C LEU A 36 -18.45 17.76 -11.58
N THR A 37 -17.24 18.27 -11.55
CA THR A 37 -16.06 17.58 -12.10
C THR A 37 -15.54 16.51 -11.12
N PRO A 38 -14.69 15.56 -11.55
CA PRO A 38 -14.00 14.66 -10.63
C PRO A 38 -13.20 15.39 -9.54
N GLU A 39 -12.66 16.57 -9.83
CA GLU A 39 -11.98 17.44 -8.87
C GLU A 39 -12.97 17.98 -7.82
N ASP A 40 -14.16 18.38 -8.23
CA ASP A 40 -15.20 18.80 -7.30
C ASP A 40 -15.66 17.64 -6.41
N LEU A 41 -15.76 16.41 -6.94
CA LEU A 41 -16.08 15.22 -6.16
C LEU A 41 -14.99 14.93 -5.12
N PHE A 42 -13.72 15.03 -5.51
CA PHE A 42 -12.59 14.87 -4.59
C PHE A 42 -12.63 15.88 -3.44
N ASN A 43 -12.98 17.13 -3.72
CA ASN A 43 -13.05 18.18 -2.72
C ASN A 43 -14.36 18.17 -1.89
N ALA A 44 -15.41 17.57 -2.40
CA ALA A 44 -16.71 17.53 -1.74
C ALA A 44 -16.87 16.35 -0.77
N TYR A 45 -16.37 15.17 -1.14
CA TYR A 45 -16.56 13.97 -0.34
C TYR A 45 -15.61 13.93 0.87
N THR A 46 -16.19 13.95 2.06
CA THR A 46 -15.45 13.86 3.33
C THR A 46 -15.82 12.63 4.16
N GLY A 47 -16.72 11.79 3.64
CA GLY A 47 -17.34 10.71 4.40
C GLY A 47 -18.28 11.20 5.50
N ASP A 48 -19.00 10.29 6.10
CA ASP A 48 -19.88 10.60 7.24
C ASP A 48 -19.11 10.62 8.58
N GLY A 49 -17.87 10.05 8.62
CA GLY A 49 -17.02 9.80 9.82
C GLY A 49 -16.31 11.04 10.27
N GLY A 50 -16.20 12.11 9.98
CA GLY A 50 -15.52 13.31 10.53
C GLY A 50 -16.40 14.16 11.43
N LEU A 51 -17.57 13.66 11.83
CA LEU A 51 -18.60 14.41 12.55
C LEU A 51 -18.48 14.20 14.07
N HIS A 52 -17.41 14.65 14.69
CA HIS A 52 -17.17 14.49 16.13
C HIS A 52 -18.22 15.14 17.03
N GLU A 53 -18.83 16.21 16.58
CA GLU A 53 -19.88 16.92 17.31
C GLU A 53 -21.27 16.47 16.88
N LEU A 54 -21.48 15.17 16.70
CA LEU A 54 -22.78 14.62 16.34
C LEU A 54 -23.85 14.97 17.38
N LYS A 55 -24.78 15.82 16.98
CA LYS A 55 -25.96 16.10 17.77
C LYS A 55 -27.16 15.38 17.17
N ARG A 56 -27.93 14.68 18.02
CA ARG A 56 -29.14 13.98 17.57
C ARG A 56 -30.06 14.86 16.70
N ASN A 57 -30.13 16.15 17.03
CA ASN A 57 -30.99 17.11 16.35
C ASN A 57 -30.53 17.48 14.93
N ASP A 58 -29.30 17.12 14.57
CA ASP A 58 -28.75 17.37 13.23
C ASP A 58 -29.18 16.29 12.22
N TYR A 59 -29.89 15.24 12.68
CA TYR A 59 -30.31 14.11 11.89
C TYR A 59 -31.83 13.96 11.86
N ALA A 60 -32.38 13.60 10.69
CA ALA A 60 -33.83 13.46 10.49
C ALA A 60 -34.44 12.40 11.41
N ASN A 61 -33.72 11.31 11.68
CA ASN A 61 -34.22 10.23 12.54
C ASN A 61 -33.07 9.64 13.40
N TYR A 62 -33.46 8.79 14.37
CA TYR A 62 -32.48 8.16 15.28
C TYR A 62 -31.59 7.14 14.56
N SER A 63 -32.07 6.50 13.51
CA SER A 63 -31.31 5.52 12.75
C SER A 63 -30.09 6.17 12.07
N ASP A 64 -30.30 7.30 11.41
CA ASP A 64 -29.25 8.06 10.72
C ASP A 64 -28.21 8.58 11.73
N PHE A 65 -28.65 9.10 12.86
CA PHE A 65 -27.77 9.52 13.94
C PHE A 65 -26.96 8.34 14.50
N SER A 66 -27.61 7.19 14.73
CA SER A 66 -26.95 6.00 15.27
C SER A 66 -25.94 5.43 14.29
N GLN A 67 -26.24 5.45 13.00
CA GLN A 67 -25.34 5.02 11.95
C GLN A 67 -24.11 5.93 11.85
N ALA A 68 -24.32 7.24 11.76
CA ALA A 68 -23.23 8.21 11.72
C ALA A 68 -22.36 8.14 13.00
N LYS A 69 -23.00 7.98 14.16
CA LYS A 69 -22.27 7.74 15.42
C LYS A 69 -21.43 6.48 15.36
N LYS A 70 -21.95 5.40 14.80
CA LYS A 70 -21.24 4.14 14.64
C LYS A 70 -20.06 4.24 13.68
N GLU A 71 -20.21 5.02 12.60
CA GLU A 71 -19.13 5.32 11.65
C GLU A 71 -18.02 6.14 12.30
N VAL A 72 -18.36 7.14 13.13
CA VAL A 72 -17.40 7.89 13.96
C VAL A 72 -16.73 6.97 15.00
N GLU A 73 -17.48 6.13 15.66
CA GLU A 73 -16.95 5.16 16.62
C GLU A 73 -16.04 4.12 15.94
N ASN A 74 -16.26 3.83 14.66
CA ASN A 74 -15.35 3.03 13.84
C ASN A 74 -14.07 3.80 13.41
N GLY A 75 -13.91 5.04 13.85
CA GLY A 75 -12.69 5.83 13.63
C GLY A 75 -12.45 6.25 12.18
N GLN A 76 -13.52 6.40 11.39
CA GLN A 76 -13.42 6.82 10.00
C GLN A 76 -13.13 8.33 9.89
N PHE A 77 -11.86 8.67 9.74
CA PHE A 77 -11.38 10.04 9.51
C PHE A 77 -10.55 10.09 8.25
N PHE A 78 -11.06 10.73 7.21
CA PHE A 78 -10.27 10.93 6.01
C PHE A 78 -9.08 11.85 6.25
N THR A 79 -7.96 11.50 5.64
CA THR A 79 -6.75 12.28 5.78
C THR A 79 -6.86 13.57 4.98
N PRO A 80 -6.64 14.74 5.59
CA PRO A 80 -6.60 15.99 4.85
C PRO A 80 -5.61 15.94 3.69
N PRO A 81 -5.96 16.47 2.50
CA PRO A 81 -5.09 16.44 1.34
C PRO A 81 -3.69 17.02 1.59
N ALA A 82 -3.58 18.11 2.37
CA ALA A 82 -2.29 18.69 2.73
C ALA A 82 -1.37 17.73 3.51
N LEU A 83 -1.94 16.86 4.37
CA LEU A 83 -1.16 15.81 5.05
C LEU A 83 -0.75 14.69 4.09
N CYS A 84 -1.61 14.33 3.14
CA CYS A 84 -1.27 13.34 2.11
C CYS A 84 -0.13 13.84 1.21
N GLU A 85 -0.17 15.10 0.79
CA GLU A 85 0.90 15.76 0.05
C GLU A 85 2.21 15.76 0.86
N PHE A 86 2.12 16.10 2.14
CA PHE A 86 3.27 16.07 3.03
C PHE A 86 3.90 14.68 3.15
N VAL A 87 3.10 13.63 3.31
CA VAL A 87 3.59 12.25 3.35
C VAL A 87 4.26 11.87 2.03
N ALA A 88 3.65 12.20 0.90
CA ALA A 88 4.22 11.96 -0.43
C ALA A 88 5.55 12.72 -0.60
N ALA A 89 5.61 13.97 -0.16
CA ALA A 89 6.83 14.77 -0.18
C ALA A 89 7.94 14.18 0.70
N CYS A 90 7.62 13.62 1.87
CA CYS A 90 8.58 12.92 2.71
C CYS A 90 9.13 11.65 2.06
N LEU A 91 8.28 10.89 1.39
CA LEU A 91 8.65 9.59 0.81
C LEU A 91 9.37 9.72 -0.53
N GLN A 92 9.15 10.79 -1.29
CA GLN A 92 9.66 10.96 -2.65
C GLN A 92 9.46 9.71 -3.51
N VAL A 93 8.21 9.29 -3.60
CA VAL A 93 7.82 8.12 -4.37
C VAL A 93 8.17 8.30 -5.85
N SER A 94 8.76 7.30 -6.47
CA SER A 94 9.09 7.28 -7.89
C SER A 94 8.00 6.58 -8.72
N GLU A 95 8.02 6.78 -10.03
CA GLU A 95 7.07 6.16 -10.97
C GLU A 95 7.12 4.62 -10.96
N SER A 96 8.25 4.04 -10.57
CA SER A 96 8.42 2.59 -10.51
C SER A 96 7.99 1.97 -9.17
N ASP A 97 7.67 2.79 -8.18
CA ASP A 97 7.30 2.33 -6.85
C ASP A 97 5.84 1.85 -6.82
N ILE A 98 5.61 0.85 -6.00
CA ILE A 98 4.29 0.27 -5.79
C ILE A 98 3.86 0.59 -4.37
N ILE A 99 2.72 1.25 -4.28
CA ILE A 99 2.24 1.83 -3.04
C ILE A 99 0.90 1.20 -2.67
N ALA A 100 0.70 0.94 -1.38
CA ALA A 100 -0.59 0.55 -0.87
C ALA A 100 -1.06 1.46 0.27
N ASP A 101 -2.38 1.63 0.35
CA ASP A 101 -3.09 2.10 1.53
C ASP A 101 -4.10 1.03 1.95
N LEU A 102 -3.93 0.48 3.15
CA LEU A 102 -4.70 -0.68 3.61
C LEU A 102 -6.06 -0.31 4.23
N THR A 103 -6.36 0.97 4.33
CA THR A 103 -7.64 1.57 4.76
C THR A 103 -7.85 2.87 3.99
N CYS A 104 -7.95 2.74 2.64
CA CYS A 104 -7.70 3.87 1.76
C CYS A 104 -8.77 4.97 1.78
N GLY A 105 -9.92 4.75 2.41
CA GLY A 105 -11.02 5.69 2.35
C GLY A 105 -11.40 6.02 0.92
N MET A 106 -11.54 7.29 0.62
CA MET A 106 -11.74 7.76 -0.75
C MET A 106 -10.46 7.92 -1.59
N GLY A 107 -9.31 7.45 -1.08
CA GLY A 107 -8.04 7.46 -1.81
C GLY A 107 -7.27 8.78 -1.73
N ASN A 108 -7.35 9.52 -0.63
CA ASN A 108 -6.70 10.84 -0.52
C ASN A 108 -5.19 10.79 -0.72
N PHE A 109 -4.50 9.75 -0.24
CA PHE A 109 -3.07 9.56 -0.49
C PHE A 109 -2.76 9.36 -1.99
N PHE A 110 -3.64 8.72 -2.74
CA PHE A 110 -3.43 8.42 -4.15
C PHE A 110 -3.32 9.66 -5.01
N ASN A 111 -3.96 10.76 -4.59
CA ASN A 111 -3.90 12.03 -5.30
C ASN A 111 -2.47 12.57 -5.51
N PHE A 112 -1.55 12.19 -4.64
CA PHE A 112 -0.18 12.71 -4.60
C PHE A 112 0.87 11.70 -5.05
N MET A 113 0.42 10.53 -5.52
CA MET A 113 1.32 9.47 -6.01
C MET A 113 1.52 9.58 -7.52
N PRO A 114 2.71 9.21 -8.06
CA PRO A 114 3.07 9.52 -9.44
C PRO A 114 2.34 8.68 -10.50
N VAL A 115 2.02 7.41 -10.22
CA VAL A 115 1.45 6.47 -11.19
C VAL A 115 0.28 5.71 -10.60
N GLU A 116 -0.92 5.93 -11.13
CA GLU A 116 -2.16 5.36 -10.61
C GLU A 116 -2.20 3.83 -10.72
N SER A 117 -1.75 3.25 -11.81
CA SER A 117 -1.73 1.79 -11.99
C SER A 117 -0.81 1.04 -11.02
N ASN A 118 0.04 1.77 -10.28
CA ASN A 118 0.90 1.23 -9.23
C ASN A 118 0.31 1.39 -7.81
N LEU A 119 -0.93 1.88 -7.72
CA LEU A 119 -1.64 2.09 -6.46
C LEU A 119 -2.53 0.89 -6.13
N TYR A 120 -2.48 0.51 -4.88
CA TYR A 120 -3.25 -0.59 -4.32
C TYR A 120 -3.95 -0.14 -3.05
N GLY A 121 -5.13 -0.65 -2.79
CA GLY A 121 -5.82 -0.33 -1.56
C GLY A 121 -6.94 -1.30 -1.24
N CYS A 122 -7.34 -1.32 0.01
CA CYS A 122 -8.60 -1.90 0.41
C CYS A 122 -9.37 -0.92 1.30
N GLU A 123 -10.68 -0.98 1.21
CA GLU A 123 -11.59 -0.15 2.00
C GLU A 123 -12.80 -0.98 2.41
N LEU A 124 -13.16 -0.87 3.69
CA LEU A 124 -14.29 -1.60 4.26
C LEU A 124 -15.62 -0.91 3.97
N ASP A 125 -15.63 0.43 4.00
CA ASP A 125 -16.84 1.21 3.72
C ASP A 125 -17.10 1.26 2.21
N ILE A 126 -18.25 0.69 1.81
CA ILE A 126 -18.67 0.64 0.41
C ILE A 126 -18.83 2.03 -0.21
N LYS A 127 -19.23 3.04 0.57
CA LYS A 127 -19.41 4.41 0.07
C LYS A 127 -18.05 5.03 -0.29
N ALA A 128 -17.09 4.98 0.64
CA ALA A 128 -15.74 5.47 0.42
C ALA A 128 -15.05 4.70 -0.72
N TYR A 129 -15.20 3.38 -0.77
CA TYR A 129 -14.70 2.54 -1.86
C TYR A 129 -15.24 2.97 -3.23
N LYS A 130 -16.55 3.22 -3.37
CA LYS A 130 -17.15 3.68 -4.63
C LYS A 130 -16.55 5.00 -5.10
N VAL A 131 -16.36 5.95 -4.18
CA VAL A 131 -15.75 7.24 -4.49
C VAL A 131 -14.29 7.05 -4.90
N ALA A 132 -13.52 6.26 -4.16
CA ALA A 132 -12.13 5.95 -4.52
C ALA A 132 -12.03 5.28 -5.89
N HIS A 133 -12.87 4.30 -6.16
CA HIS A 133 -12.88 3.59 -7.44
C HIS A 133 -13.25 4.49 -8.62
N TYR A 134 -14.17 5.42 -8.42
CA TYR A 134 -14.51 6.43 -9.41
C TYR A 134 -13.36 7.41 -9.68
N LEU A 135 -12.71 7.90 -8.61
CA LEU A 135 -11.63 8.87 -8.72
C LEU A 135 -10.33 8.26 -9.28
N TYR A 136 -10.07 6.98 -8.98
CA TYR A 136 -8.83 6.29 -9.34
C TYR A 136 -9.12 4.96 -10.06
N PRO A 137 -9.65 5.02 -11.29
CA PRO A 137 -10.10 3.82 -12.02
C PRO A 137 -8.97 2.86 -12.41
N GLU A 138 -7.71 3.34 -12.51
CA GLU A 138 -6.56 2.50 -12.81
C GLU A 138 -5.92 1.88 -11.55
N ALA A 139 -6.28 2.37 -10.35
CA ALA A 139 -5.80 1.82 -9.10
C ALA A 139 -6.45 0.45 -8.82
N ARG A 140 -5.71 -0.42 -8.17
CA ARG A 140 -6.19 -1.76 -7.81
C ARG A 140 -6.79 -1.74 -6.41
N LEU A 141 -8.07 -1.42 -6.36
CA LEU A 141 -8.83 -1.26 -5.12
C LEU A 141 -9.72 -2.48 -4.89
N GLU A 142 -9.78 -2.94 -3.63
CA GLU A 142 -10.68 -4.00 -3.22
C GLU A 142 -11.62 -3.48 -2.11
N HIS A 143 -12.94 -3.70 -2.30
CA HIS A 143 -13.91 -3.52 -1.22
C HIS A 143 -13.78 -4.68 -0.24
N LYS A 144 -13.00 -4.50 0.81
CA LYS A 144 -12.59 -5.58 1.70
C LYS A 144 -12.18 -5.10 3.08
N ASP A 145 -12.35 -5.98 4.06
CA ASP A 145 -11.72 -5.83 5.37
C ASP A 145 -10.20 -6.04 5.24
N ILE A 146 -9.40 -5.18 5.87
CA ILE A 146 -7.93 -5.29 5.91
C ILE A 146 -7.45 -6.67 6.39
N ARG A 147 -8.23 -7.32 7.29
CA ARG A 147 -7.92 -8.65 7.84
C ARG A 147 -7.93 -9.73 6.76
N THR A 148 -8.75 -9.58 5.74
CA THR A 148 -8.91 -10.53 4.63
C THR A 148 -8.17 -10.09 3.35
N TYR A 149 -7.53 -8.91 3.36
CA TYR A 149 -6.81 -8.39 2.23
C TYR A 149 -5.48 -9.14 2.03
N GLN A 150 -5.34 -9.83 0.90
CA GLN A 150 -4.18 -10.66 0.57
C GLN A 150 -3.79 -10.50 -0.91
N PRO A 151 -3.22 -9.36 -1.30
CA PRO A 151 -2.78 -9.14 -2.67
C PRO A 151 -1.58 -10.04 -3.00
N ASN A 152 -1.53 -10.54 -4.23
CA ASN A 152 -0.43 -11.38 -4.73
C ASN A 152 0.86 -10.60 -5.03
N ILE A 153 1.10 -9.50 -4.32
CA ILE A 153 2.18 -8.57 -4.58
C ILE A 153 2.69 -8.00 -3.27
N ARG A 154 3.95 -7.54 -3.27
CA ARG A 154 4.55 -6.79 -2.17
C ARG A 154 4.84 -5.36 -2.60
N PHE A 155 4.73 -4.45 -1.65
CA PHE A 155 4.78 -3.01 -1.84
C PHE A 155 6.15 -2.43 -1.48
N ASP A 156 6.55 -1.36 -2.18
CA ASP A 156 7.71 -0.56 -1.81
C ASP A 156 7.36 0.36 -0.64
N TYR A 157 6.13 0.88 -0.66
CA TYR A 157 5.60 1.74 0.38
C TYR A 157 4.20 1.29 0.79
N VAL A 158 3.94 1.36 2.07
CA VAL A 158 2.59 1.33 2.64
C VAL A 158 2.38 2.64 3.36
N VAL A 159 1.32 3.34 3.00
CA VAL A 159 0.89 4.59 3.64
C VAL A 159 -0.46 4.36 4.30
N GLY A 160 -0.80 5.14 5.33
CA GLY A 160 -2.12 5.00 5.89
C GLY A 160 -2.41 5.92 7.06
N ASN A 161 -3.70 6.03 7.31
CA ASN A 161 -4.30 6.66 8.46
C ASN A 161 -5.36 5.68 9.01
N PRO A 162 -4.93 4.59 9.70
CA PRO A 162 -5.87 3.60 10.18
C PRO A 162 -6.84 4.18 11.20
N PRO A 163 -8.03 3.60 11.37
CA PRO A 163 -8.95 4.04 12.41
C PRO A 163 -8.28 4.06 13.78
N PHE A 164 -8.56 5.09 14.58
CA PHE A 164 -7.89 5.29 15.86
C PHE A 164 -8.64 4.65 17.02
N HIS A 165 -7.87 4.10 17.98
CA HIS A 165 -8.37 3.55 19.24
C HIS A 165 -9.37 2.38 19.11
N LEU A 166 -9.53 1.80 17.93
CA LEU A 166 -10.32 0.58 17.76
C LEU A 166 -9.50 -0.63 18.18
N ARG A 167 -10.19 -1.65 18.66
CA ARG A 167 -9.66 -2.98 18.89
C ARG A 167 -10.32 -3.95 17.92
N TRP A 168 -9.52 -4.74 17.26
CA TRP A 168 -9.98 -5.73 16.29
C TRP A 168 -9.71 -7.14 16.80
N TRP A 169 -10.72 -7.98 16.68
CA TRP A 169 -10.56 -9.41 16.91
C TRP A 169 -9.76 -10.05 15.80
N ILE A 170 -8.74 -10.83 16.17
CA ILE A 170 -7.95 -11.66 15.25
C ILE A 170 -8.33 -13.13 15.44
N GLU A 171 -7.91 -13.99 14.50
CA GLU A 171 -8.33 -15.40 14.43
C GLU A 171 -8.03 -16.19 15.72
N ASP A 172 -6.99 -15.82 16.45
CA ASP A 172 -6.61 -16.49 17.72
C ASP A 172 -7.46 -16.07 18.94
N GLY A 173 -8.47 -15.21 18.72
CA GLY A 173 -9.36 -14.74 19.79
C GLY A 173 -8.82 -13.60 20.63
N ASP A 174 -7.69 -13.04 20.24
CA ASP A 174 -7.10 -11.87 20.89
C ASP A 174 -7.59 -10.56 20.27
N GLU A 175 -7.63 -9.50 21.08
CA GLU A 175 -7.92 -8.15 20.61
C GLU A 175 -6.63 -7.38 20.39
N VAL A 176 -6.45 -6.85 19.19
CA VAL A 176 -5.29 -6.02 18.80
C VAL A 176 -5.75 -4.61 18.49
N LEU A 177 -4.98 -3.62 18.93
CA LEU A 177 -5.20 -2.23 18.58
C LEU A 177 -5.07 -2.03 17.06
N SER A 178 -6.01 -1.33 16.43
CA SER A 178 -6.09 -1.16 14.96
C SER A 178 -4.78 -0.68 14.34
N GLN A 179 -4.09 0.27 14.97
CA GLN A 179 -2.81 0.77 14.49
C GLN A 179 -1.70 -0.29 14.53
N LEU A 180 -1.68 -1.14 15.57
CA LEU A 180 -0.73 -2.27 15.68
C LEU A 180 -1.02 -3.31 14.62
N TYR A 181 -2.29 -3.68 14.46
CA TYR A 181 -2.71 -4.60 13.40
C TYR A 181 -2.32 -4.10 12.02
N TYR A 182 -2.51 -2.79 11.76
CA TYR A 182 -2.09 -2.18 10.50
C TYR A 182 -0.58 -2.34 10.27
N CYS A 183 0.24 -2.12 11.30
CA CYS A 183 1.69 -2.33 11.20
C CYS A 183 2.05 -3.81 10.93
N GLN A 184 1.40 -4.76 11.60
CA GLN A 184 1.60 -6.19 11.38
C GLN A 184 1.23 -6.57 9.95
N LYS A 185 0.06 -6.15 9.48
CA LYS A 185 -0.40 -6.41 8.12
C LYS A 185 0.51 -5.77 7.07
N ALA A 186 0.97 -4.56 7.31
CA ALA A 186 1.94 -3.89 6.44
C ALA A 186 3.28 -4.64 6.37
N ALA A 187 3.76 -5.25 7.47
CA ALA A 187 4.98 -6.06 7.47
C ALA A 187 4.86 -7.28 6.55
N GLU A 188 3.69 -7.93 6.53
CA GLU A 188 3.42 -9.06 5.63
C GLU A 188 3.47 -8.65 4.16
N LEU A 189 3.08 -7.43 3.85
CA LEU A 189 2.85 -6.94 2.49
C LEU A 189 4.02 -6.10 1.94
N LEU A 190 4.88 -5.57 2.80
CA LEU A 190 6.04 -4.79 2.37
C LEU A 190 7.14 -5.69 1.78
N LYS A 191 7.85 -5.16 0.81
CA LYS A 191 9.13 -5.71 0.36
C LYS A 191 10.19 -5.57 1.46
N PRO A 192 11.25 -6.37 1.42
CA PRO A 192 12.43 -6.08 2.24
C PRO A 192 12.89 -4.63 2.04
N TYR A 193 13.11 -3.93 3.14
CA TYR A 193 13.43 -2.49 3.20
C TYR A 193 12.36 -1.53 2.69
N GLY A 194 11.16 -2.02 2.38
CA GLY A 194 10.00 -1.17 2.11
C GLY A 194 9.65 -0.29 3.31
N ILE A 195 8.94 0.80 3.08
CA ILE A 195 8.70 1.82 4.09
C ILE A 195 7.21 1.90 4.40
N LEU A 196 6.89 1.90 5.69
CA LEU A 196 5.57 2.22 6.24
C LEU A 196 5.58 3.67 6.70
N ALA A 197 4.64 4.47 6.21
CA ALA A 197 4.36 5.82 6.70
C ALA A 197 2.94 5.86 7.27
N LEU A 198 2.81 6.11 8.56
CA LEU A 198 1.57 5.95 9.29
C LEU A 198 1.22 7.19 10.09
N ILE A 199 0.02 7.74 9.87
CA ILE A 199 -0.56 8.76 10.74
C ILE A 199 -1.22 8.06 11.92
N VAL A 200 -0.88 8.46 13.14
CA VAL A 200 -1.36 7.82 14.38
C VAL A 200 -1.63 8.89 15.44
N PRO A 201 -2.45 8.59 16.47
CA PRO A 201 -2.60 9.46 17.62
C PRO A 201 -1.25 9.70 18.31
N GLN A 202 -1.11 10.86 18.94
CA GLN A 202 0.10 11.19 19.70
C GLN A 202 0.41 10.19 20.80
N SER A 203 -0.61 9.56 21.39
CA SER A 203 -0.48 8.53 22.41
C SER A 203 0.05 7.18 21.91
N PHE A 204 -0.02 6.91 20.61
CA PHE A 204 0.46 5.64 20.06
C PHE A 204 1.97 5.52 20.21
N LEU A 205 2.43 4.45 20.87
CA LEU A 205 3.84 4.22 21.19
C LEU A 205 4.54 5.41 21.88
N ALA A 206 3.79 6.16 22.68
CA ALA A 206 4.37 7.16 23.59
C ALA A 206 4.99 6.46 24.80
N ASP A 207 5.73 7.20 25.63
CA ASP A 207 6.38 6.65 26.84
C ASP A 207 5.38 5.98 27.81
N SER A 208 4.12 6.45 27.79
CA SER A 208 3.00 5.86 28.54
C SER A 208 2.38 4.62 27.91
N PHE A 209 2.84 4.20 26.75
CA PHE A 209 2.32 3.02 26.07
C PHE A 209 2.76 1.75 26.78
N THR A 210 1.80 0.98 27.26
CA THR A 210 2.06 -0.12 28.21
C THR A 210 2.26 -1.48 27.57
N ASP A 211 1.86 -1.66 26.31
CA ASP A 211 1.99 -2.94 25.61
C ASP A 211 3.42 -3.16 25.10
N LYS A 212 4.25 -3.71 25.97
CA LYS A 212 5.66 -4.01 25.65
C LYS A 212 5.80 -5.09 24.58
N ASN A 213 4.92 -6.09 24.56
CA ASN A 213 4.98 -7.19 23.61
C ASN A 213 4.74 -6.65 22.18
N ALA A 214 3.80 -5.71 22.04
CA ALA A 214 3.54 -5.07 20.76
C ALA A 214 4.74 -4.25 20.26
N ILE A 215 5.44 -3.55 21.15
CA ILE A 215 6.66 -2.82 20.79
C ILE A 215 7.75 -3.78 20.31
N GLU A 216 7.99 -4.88 21.06
CA GLU A 216 8.97 -5.90 20.69
C GLU A 216 8.66 -6.54 19.34
N GLU A 217 7.38 -6.79 19.06
CA GLU A 217 6.94 -7.34 17.77
C GLU A 217 7.16 -6.37 16.61
N LEU A 218 6.87 -5.09 16.81
CA LEU A 218 7.19 -4.07 15.83
C LEU A 218 8.71 -3.99 15.58
N GLU A 219 9.52 -4.03 16.63
CA GLU A 219 10.98 -4.00 16.52
C GLU A 219 11.56 -5.22 15.81
N LYS A 220 10.91 -6.38 15.88
CA LYS A 220 11.31 -7.57 15.11
C LYS A 220 11.14 -7.37 13.60
N ASN A 221 10.07 -6.70 13.19
CA ASN A 221 9.70 -6.54 11.79
C ASN A 221 10.20 -5.25 11.18
N TYR A 222 10.50 -4.25 12.01
CA TYR A 222 10.78 -2.90 11.55
C TYR A 222 12.00 -2.28 12.19
N ARG A 223 12.54 -1.31 11.49
CA ARG A 223 13.46 -0.30 11.99
C ARG A 223 12.72 1.03 12.05
N PHE A 224 12.65 1.64 13.22
CA PHE A 224 12.04 2.95 13.36
C PHE A 224 12.95 4.01 12.72
N LEU A 225 12.42 4.77 11.75
CA LEU A 225 13.15 5.81 11.06
C LEU A 225 12.95 7.18 11.71
N GLY A 226 11.77 7.44 12.22
CA GLY A 226 11.46 8.69 12.88
C GLY A 226 9.98 9.00 12.98
N GLN A 227 9.71 10.13 13.62
CA GLN A 227 8.36 10.68 13.74
C GLN A 227 8.37 12.20 13.62
N ILE A 228 7.25 12.72 13.15
CA ILE A 228 6.96 14.14 13.01
C ILE A 228 5.64 14.39 13.71
N SER A 229 5.64 15.18 14.78
CA SER A 229 4.40 15.63 15.44
C SER A 229 3.66 16.60 14.53
N LEU A 230 2.35 16.46 14.43
CA LEU A 230 1.48 17.31 13.63
C LEU A 230 0.79 18.34 14.53
N ALA A 231 0.31 19.42 13.92
CA ALA A 231 -0.49 20.41 14.64
C ALA A 231 -1.79 19.78 15.15
N ASP A 232 -2.28 20.21 16.31
CA ASP A 232 -3.55 19.74 16.87
C ASP A 232 -4.74 19.96 15.93
N HIS A 233 -4.66 21.02 15.11
CA HIS A 233 -5.67 21.38 14.11
C HIS A 233 -5.43 20.73 12.73
N ALA A 234 -4.50 19.78 12.61
CA ALA A 234 -4.15 19.17 11.33
C ALA A 234 -5.35 18.51 10.61
N PHE A 235 -6.35 18.06 11.36
CA PHE A 235 -7.58 17.47 10.84
C PHE A 235 -8.79 18.43 10.86
N ALA A 236 -8.58 19.72 11.16
CA ALA A 236 -9.69 20.68 11.24
C ALA A 236 -10.53 20.79 9.97
N GLN A 237 -9.91 20.63 8.79
CA GLN A 237 -10.58 20.58 7.50
C GLN A 237 -11.63 19.45 7.44
N MET A 238 -11.37 18.33 8.10
CA MET A 238 -12.27 17.17 8.17
C MET A 238 -13.26 17.28 9.34
N GLY A 239 -13.33 18.44 10.01
CA GLY A 239 -14.27 18.67 11.11
C GLY A 239 -13.76 18.23 12.48
N VAL A 240 -12.48 17.92 12.61
CA VAL A 240 -11.83 17.51 13.86
C VAL A 240 -11.01 18.68 14.38
N ALA A 241 -11.53 19.42 15.35
CA ALA A 241 -10.95 20.70 15.76
C ALA A 241 -9.63 20.57 16.52
N GLN A 242 -9.49 19.57 17.38
CA GLN A 242 -8.29 19.36 18.20
C GLN A 242 -8.05 17.84 18.36
N PHE A 243 -7.09 17.32 17.62
CA PHE A 243 -6.74 15.93 17.72
C PHE A 243 -5.23 15.74 17.52
N PRO A 244 -4.46 15.60 18.61
CA PRO A 244 -3.02 15.44 18.54
C PRO A 244 -2.63 14.17 17.81
N THR A 245 -1.96 14.32 16.70
CA THR A 245 -1.47 13.24 15.84
C THR A 245 0.00 13.40 15.53
N LYS A 246 0.59 12.33 15.08
CA LYS A 246 1.96 12.28 14.57
C LYS A 246 2.04 11.39 13.36
N LEU A 247 2.98 11.68 12.48
CA LEU A 247 3.39 10.82 11.38
C LEU A 247 4.59 10.01 11.82
N GLN A 248 4.54 8.70 11.68
CA GLN A 248 5.64 7.79 11.96
C GLN A 248 6.11 7.10 10.69
N PHE A 249 7.44 6.87 10.61
CA PHE A 249 8.09 6.18 9.50
C PHE A 249 8.85 4.97 10.02
N TRP A 250 8.60 3.83 9.38
CA TRP A 250 9.16 2.55 9.74
C TRP A 250 9.69 1.85 8.48
N GLN A 251 10.85 1.24 8.56
CA GLN A 251 11.39 0.44 7.47
C GLN A 251 11.30 -1.03 7.80
N HIS A 252 10.60 -1.78 6.94
CA HIS A 252 10.53 -3.23 7.04
C HIS A 252 11.93 -3.83 6.86
N ARG A 253 12.37 -4.64 7.78
CA ARG A 253 13.67 -5.30 7.73
C ARG A 253 13.50 -6.82 7.66
N PRO A 254 14.31 -7.50 6.84
CA PRO A 254 14.44 -8.95 6.92
C PRO A 254 14.97 -9.35 8.30
N ALA A 255 14.54 -10.50 8.81
CA ALA A 255 14.98 -11.00 10.11
C ALA A 255 16.52 -11.04 10.19
N GLY A 256 17.07 -10.43 11.21
CA GLY A 256 18.52 -10.41 11.49
C GLY A 256 19.34 -9.34 10.74
N GLU A 257 18.72 -8.53 9.87
CA GLU A 257 19.44 -7.49 9.14
C GLU A 257 19.09 -6.08 9.63
N GLY A 258 20.09 -5.26 9.79
CA GLY A 258 19.98 -3.81 9.93
C GLY A 258 20.79 -3.19 11.08
N LYS A 259 21.61 -2.18 10.74
CA LYS A 259 22.25 -1.33 11.75
C LYS A 259 21.21 -0.47 12.43
N SER A 260 21.35 -0.26 13.73
CA SER A 260 20.59 0.75 14.45
C SER A 260 20.77 2.13 13.80
N ILE A 261 19.70 2.84 13.56
CA ILE A 261 19.73 4.23 13.10
C ILE A 261 19.21 5.08 14.25
N GLN A 262 19.80 6.26 14.42
CA GLN A 262 19.24 7.24 15.33
C GLN A 262 17.95 7.79 14.70
N PRO A 263 16.78 7.61 15.33
CA PRO A 263 15.53 8.06 14.74
C PRO A 263 15.44 9.59 14.68
N TYR A 264 14.89 10.09 13.59
CA TYR A 264 14.54 11.51 13.47
C TYR A 264 13.28 11.79 14.28
N ARG A 265 13.33 12.81 15.12
CA ARG A 265 12.18 13.27 15.89
C ARG A 265 12.07 14.78 15.77
N THR A 266 10.90 15.26 15.47
CA THR A 266 10.61 16.69 15.43
C THR A 266 9.20 16.94 15.92
N GLU A 267 9.01 18.14 16.46
CA GLU A 267 7.72 18.62 16.90
C GLU A 267 7.23 19.73 15.95
N TYR A 268 5.93 19.92 15.95
CA TYR A 268 5.33 20.99 15.19
C TYR A 268 5.77 22.35 15.73
N ASP A 269 6.26 23.22 14.87
CA ASP A 269 6.62 24.60 15.20
C ASP A 269 5.43 25.52 14.92
N GLY A 270 4.70 25.89 15.97
CA GLY A 270 3.53 26.76 15.88
C GLY A 270 3.83 28.20 15.47
N SER A 271 5.11 28.60 15.36
CA SER A 271 5.51 29.91 14.88
C SER A 271 5.35 30.13 13.38
N LEU A 272 5.26 29.02 12.62
CA LEU A 272 5.14 29.03 11.17
C LEU A 272 3.72 28.71 10.71
N PRO A 273 3.30 29.23 9.55
CA PRO A 273 2.08 28.78 8.90
C PRO A 273 2.10 27.27 8.66
N PHE A 274 0.96 26.61 8.81
CA PHE A 274 0.84 25.14 8.77
C PHE A 274 1.51 24.50 7.56
N LEU A 275 1.20 24.95 6.35
CA LEU A 275 1.80 24.41 5.13
C LEU A 275 3.31 24.65 5.05
N THR A 276 3.78 25.83 5.46
CA THR A 276 5.21 26.15 5.48
C THR A 276 5.96 25.23 6.43
N ASN A 277 5.38 24.96 7.60
CA ASN A 277 5.93 24.01 8.57
C ASN A 277 6.03 22.60 7.97
N LEU A 278 4.95 22.11 7.36
CA LEU A 278 4.95 20.80 6.71
C LEU A 278 6.04 20.67 5.64
N HIS A 279 6.20 21.66 4.78
CA HIS A 279 7.24 21.66 3.74
C HIS A 279 8.65 21.62 4.33
N GLN A 280 8.95 22.43 5.34
CA GLN A 280 10.25 22.42 5.99
C GLN A 280 10.54 21.09 6.70
N GLN A 281 9.54 20.50 7.34
CA GLN A 281 9.68 19.19 7.97
C GLN A 281 9.93 18.08 6.93
N ALA A 282 9.24 18.13 5.80
CA ALA A 282 9.45 17.18 4.71
C ALA A 282 10.88 17.28 4.16
N GLU A 283 11.42 18.48 3.96
CA GLU A 283 12.80 18.67 3.48
C GLU A 283 13.84 18.11 4.47
N ARG A 284 13.67 18.40 5.73
CA ARG A 284 14.56 17.89 6.79
C ARG A 284 14.51 16.35 6.86
N PHE A 285 13.31 15.80 6.85
CA PHE A 285 13.12 14.34 6.91
C PHE A 285 13.69 13.64 5.68
N ARG A 286 13.50 14.21 4.47
CA ARG A 286 14.06 13.68 3.23
C ARG A 286 15.57 13.52 3.28
N GLY A 287 16.28 14.54 3.76
CA GLY A 287 17.73 14.49 3.89
C GLY A 287 18.22 13.29 4.71
N LEU A 288 17.52 12.97 5.80
CA LEU A 288 17.82 11.85 6.69
C LEU A 288 17.33 10.51 6.12
N LEU A 289 16.12 10.47 5.62
CA LEU A 289 15.52 9.25 5.06
C LEU A 289 16.29 8.74 3.83
N LEU A 290 16.67 9.65 2.92
CA LEU A 290 17.41 9.30 1.71
C LEU A 290 18.81 8.77 2.04
N GLN A 291 19.48 9.33 3.05
CA GLN A 291 20.80 8.89 3.44
C GLN A 291 20.83 7.50 4.08
N THR A 292 19.75 7.07 4.70
CA THR A 292 19.75 5.84 5.51
C THR A 292 18.81 4.77 4.98
N ALA A 293 17.54 5.08 4.75
CA ALA A 293 16.54 4.08 4.41
C ALA A 293 16.46 3.79 2.91
N LYS A 294 16.49 4.82 2.05
CA LYS A 294 16.47 4.61 0.58
C LYS A 294 17.74 3.95 0.08
N VAL A 295 18.89 4.20 0.71
CA VAL A 295 20.13 3.50 0.35
C VAL A 295 19.97 1.99 0.49
N ASP A 296 19.34 1.52 1.56
CA ASP A 296 19.13 0.08 1.75
C ASP A 296 18.08 -0.49 0.76
N LEU A 297 17.04 0.28 0.44
CA LEU A 297 16.07 -0.08 -0.59
C LEU A 297 16.72 -0.14 -1.97
N GLU A 298 17.54 0.86 -2.34
CA GLU A 298 18.26 0.90 -3.61
C GLU A 298 19.35 -0.18 -3.70
N LYS A 299 20.07 -0.46 -2.61
CA LYS A 299 21.02 -1.58 -2.56
C LYS A 299 20.33 -2.92 -2.78
N ASN A 300 19.14 -3.12 -2.20
CA ASN A 300 18.38 -4.34 -2.43
C ASN A 300 17.93 -4.43 -3.88
N ARG A 301 17.46 -3.35 -4.49
CA ARG A 301 17.16 -3.27 -5.92
C ARG A 301 18.40 -3.58 -6.75
N SER A 302 19.54 -2.96 -6.46
CA SER A 302 20.81 -3.18 -7.15
C SER A 302 21.31 -4.62 -7.01
N ARG A 303 21.17 -5.24 -5.81
CA ARG A 303 21.48 -6.65 -5.60
C ARG A 303 20.62 -7.54 -6.48
N ILE A 304 19.33 -7.26 -6.56
CA ILE A 304 18.40 -8.01 -7.41
C ILE A 304 18.77 -7.84 -8.88
N LEU A 305 19.06 -6.62 -9.33
CA LEU A 305 19.48 -6.36 -10.68
C LEU A 305 20.81 -7.06 -11.01
N LEU A 306 21.76 -7.09 -10.06
CA LEU A 306 23.02 -7.81 -10.21
C LEU A 306 22.79 -9.33 -10.30
N GLU A 307 21.95 -9.91 -9.44
CA GLU A 307 21.58 -11.31 -9.51
C GLU A 307 20.89 -11.65 -10.84
N LEU A 308 20.10 -10.73 -11.37
CA LEU A 308 19.44 -10.85 -12.66
C LEU A 308 20.43 -10.72 -13.82
N ALA A 309 21.37 -9.79 -13.73
CA ALA A 309 22.46 -9.67 -14.72
C ALA A 309 23.35 -10.91 -14.72
N GLN A 310 23.68 -11.46 -13.54
CA GLN A 310 24.37 -12.74 -13.42
C GLN A 310 23.56 -13.91 -13.98
N SER A 311 22.22 -13.88 -13.84
CA SER A 311 21.35 -14.89 -14.43
C SER A 311 21.22 -14.77 -15.95
N ARG A 312 21.51 -13.60 -16.54
CA ARG A 312 21.64 -13.44 -18.00
C ARG A 312 22.75 -14.31 -18.57
N SER A 313 23.90 -14.36 -17.92
CA SER A 313 24.99 -15.25 -18.31
C SER A 313 24.60 -16.74 -18.17
N THR A 314 23.56 -17.02 -17.35
CA THR A 314 23.00 -18.38 -17.14
C THR A 314 21.73 -18.64 -17.95
N SER A 315 21.21 -17.70 -18.76
CA SER A 315 20.03 -17.95 -19.60
C SER A 315 20.27 -19.09 -20.57
N THR A 316 21.49 -19.19 -21.11
CA THR A 316 21.94 -20.34 -21.89
C THR A 316 22.00 -21.60 -21.04
N GLY A 317 22.41 -21.47 -19.78
CA GLY A 317 22.43 -22.56 -18.81
C GLY A 317 21.05 -23.02 -18.39
N PHE A 318 20.10 -22.10 -18.25
CA PHE A 318 18.69 -22.44 -17.99
C PHE A 318 18.06 -23.20 -19.17
N GLN A 319 18.20 -22.70 -20.38
CA GLN A 319 17.73 -23.36 -21.61
C GLN A 319 18.35 -24.75 -21.77
N TYR A 320 19.65 -24.89 -21.52
CA TYR A 320 20.34 -26.18 -21.56
C TYR A 320 19.78 -27.13 -20.51
N LYS A 321 19.59 -26.69 -19.27
CA LYS A 321 18.99 -27.49 -18.19
C LYS A 321 17.58 -27.94 -18.55
N VAL A 322 16.75 -27.06 -19.08
CA VAL A 322 15.39 -27.37 -19.52
C VAL A 322 15.43 -28.41 -20.66
N LYS A 323 16.23 -28.19 -21.70
CA LYS A 323 16.40 -29.16 -22.81
C LYS A 323 16.83 -30.53 -22.33
N LYS A 324 17.83 -30.59 -21.44
CA LYS A 324 18.33 -31.83 -20.84
C LYS A 324 17.24 -32.55 -20.03
N LEU A 325 16.48 -31.83 -19.21
CA LEU A 325 15.37 -32.40 -18.43
C LEU A 325 14.25 -32.91 -19.34
N LEU A 326 13.85 -32.15 -20.37
CA LEU A 326 12.85 -32.57 -21.37
C LEU A 326 13.27 -33.83 -22.13
N TYR A 327 14.54 -33.98 -22.45
CA TYR A 327 15.09 -35.17 -23.05
C TYR A 327 14.97 -36.38 -22.10
N HIS A 328 15.42 -36.26 -20.88
CA HIS A 328 15.40 -37.34 -19.90
C HIS A 328 14.00 -37.78 -19.47
N ILE A 329 13.03 -36.86 -19.41
CA ILE A 329 11.62 -37.22 -19.18
C ILE A 329 10.95 -37.78 -20.42
N LYS A 330 11.62 -37.83 -21.58
CA LYS A 330 11.05 -38.21 -22.92
C LYS A 330 9.74 -37.46 -23.16
N ALA A 331 9.75 -36.13 -22.96
CA ALA A 331 8.59 -35.30 -23.14
C ALA A 331 8.00 -35.49 -24.54
N ASN A 332 6.67 -35.49 -24.61
CA ASN A 332 5.97 -35.53 -25.90
C ASN A 332 6.17 -34.20 -26.67
N PRO A 333 5.90 -34.17 -27.99
CA PRO A 333 6.13 -32.98 -28.82
C PRO A 333 5.45 -31.74 -28.27
N ALA A 334 4.20 -31.81 -27.84
CA ALA A 334 3.43 -30.66 -27.31
C ALA A 334 4.07 -30.11 -26.02
N THR A 335 4.55 -30.99 -25.15
CA THR A 335 5.26 -30.57 -23.93
C THR A 335 6.60 -29.91 -24.28
N ARG A 336 7.34 -30.44 -25.25
CA ARG A 336 8.61 -29.83 -25.70
C ARG A 336 8.38 -28.45 -26.29
N GLU A 337 7.38 -28.31 -27.15
CA GLU A 337 7.04 -27.04 -27.77
C GLU A 337 6.69 -25.96 -26.73
N LYS A 338 5.82 -26.27 -25.75
CA LYS A 338 5.47 -25.36 -24.66
C LYS A 338 6.69 -24.84 -23.88
N TYR A 339 7.60 -25.73 -23.53
CA TYR A 339 8.80 -25.35 -22.80
C TYR A 339 9.81 -24.58 -23.65
N THR A 340 9.90 -24.91 -24.93
CA THR A 340 10.72 -24.14 -25.87
C THR A 340 10.20 -22.71 -25.95
N LYS A 341 8.88 -22.51 -26.13
CA LYS A 341 8.24 -21.19 -26.11
C LYS A 341 8.47 -20.46 -24.79
N CYS A 342 8.40 -21.14 -23.65
CA CYS A 342 8.71 -20.55 -22.36
C CYS A 342 10.17 -20.09 -22.27
N CYS A 343 11.11 -20.89 -22.73
CA CYS A 343 12.53 -20.51 -22.76
C CYS A 343 12.78 -19.33 -23.71
N GLU A 344 12.13 -19.30 -24.86
CA GLU A 344 12.21 -18.21 -25.83
C GLU A 344 11.62 -16.91 -25.27
N TYR A 345 10.49 -17.00 -24.57
CA TYR A 345 9.89 -15.86 -23.88
C TYR A 345 10.82 -15.30 -22.80
N LEU A 346 11.35 -16.16 -21.94
CA LEU A 346 12.30 -15.75 -20.90
C LEU A 346 13.59 -15.19 -21.52
N HIS A 347 14.07 -15.78 -22.60
CA HIS A 347 15.24 -15.26 -23.31
C HIS A 347 14.97 -13.88 -23.90
N ARG A 348 13.84 -13.65 -24.57
CA ARG A 348 13.43 -12.34 -25.06
C ARG A 348 13.29 -11.34 -23.91
N PHE A 349 12.63 -11.72 -22.85
CA PHE A 349 12.49 -10.88 -21.67
C PHE A 349 13.85 -10.42 -21.14
N TYR A 350 14.84 -11.29 -21.03
CA TYR A 350 16.17 -10.96 -20.58
C TYR A 350 16.99 -10.13 -21.58
N THR A 351 16.73 -10.24 -22.87
CA THR A 351 17.49 -9.54 -23.91
C THR A 351 16.88 -8.19 -24.31
N GLU A 352 15.56 -8.09 -24.28
CA GLU A 352 14.83 -6.91 -24.77
C GLU A 352 14.59 -5.85 -23.68
N LYS A 353 14.41 -6.29 -22.43
CA LYS A 353 14.22 -5.35 -21.33
C LYS A 353 15.57 -5.01 -20.66
N GLN A 354 15.93 -3.75 -20.69
CA GLN A 354 17.14 -3.27 -20.02
C GLN A 354 16.91 -3.21 -18.50
N PRO A 355 17.96 -3.48 -17.66
CA PRO A 355 17.85 -3.47 -16.21
C PRO A 355 17.29 -2.18 -15.64
N ASP A 356 17.68 -1.04 -16.22
CA ASP A 356 17.37 0.30 -15.73
C ASP A 356 15.90 0.71 -15.91
N GLY A 357 15.14 -0.03 -16.74
CA GLY A 357 13.71 0.22 -16.96
C GLY A 357 12.78 -0.84 -16.37
N MET A 358 13.29 -1.73 -15.52
CA MET A 358 12.50 -2.86 -15.04
C MET A 358 11.87 -2.65 -13.67
N ASN A 359 10.58 -2.95 -13.63
CA ASN A 359 9.84 -3.10 -12.40
C ASN A 359 10.31 -4.38 -11.66
N TYR A 360 10.65 -4.24 -10.38
CA TYR A 360 11.01 -5.35 -9.48
C TYR A 360 10.05 -6.54 -9.54
N GLN A 361 8.76 -6.29 -9.75
CA GLN A 361 7.74 -7.33 -9.85
C GLN A 361 7.93 -8.23 -11.07
N GLU A 362 8.19 -7.64 -12.23
CA GLU A 362 8.37 -8.41 -13.47
C GLU A 362 9.54 -9.37 -13.31
N TRP A 363 10.63 -8.89 -12.72
CA TRP A 363 11.81 -9.71 -12.45
C TRP A 363 11.57 -10.79 -11.41
N SER A 364 10.88 -10.48 -10.31
CA SER A 364 10.53 -11.47 -9.29
C SER A 364 9.65 -12.58 -9.85
N LYS A 365 8.69 -12.24 -10.72
CA LYS A 365 7.84 -13.22 -11.42
C LYS A 365 8.68 -14.12 -12.33
N VAL A 366 9.62 -13.55 -13.08
CA VAL A 366 10.49 -14.31 -13.98
C VAL A 366 11.38 -15.30 -13.20
N ARG A 367 12.05 -14.82 -12.13
CA ARG A 367 12.87 -15.70 -11.28
C ARG A 367 12.06 -16.80 -10.60
N LEU A 368 10.88 -16.48 -10.12
CA LEU A 368 9.98 -17.46 -9.54
C LEU A 368 9.54 -18.50 -10.59
N THR A 369 9.32 -18.05 -11.84
CA THR A 369 8.94 -18.91 -12.95
C THR A 369 10.07 -19.87 -13.33
N GLU A 370 11.31 -19.40 -13.47
CA GLU A 370 12.47 -20.28 -13.70
C GLU A 370 12.63 -21.33 -12.62
N LYS A 371 12.57 -20.91 -11.36
CA LYS A 371 12.70 -21.81 -10.20
C LYS A 371 11.59 -22.87 -10.19
N LYS A 372 10.36 -22.46 -10.48
CA LYS A 372 9.20 -23.34 -10.56
C LYS A 372 9.31 -24.31 -11.75
N VAL A 373 9.74 -23.84 -12.92
CA VAL A 373 9.95 -24.69 -14.11
C VAL A 373 10.99 -25.76 -13.82
N LEU A 374 12.15 -25.41 -13.28
CA LEU A 374 13.20 -26.39 -12.96
C LEU A 374 12.75 -27.37 -11.88
N ALA A 375 12.08 -26.91 -10.84
CA ALA A 375 11.54 -27.76 -9.78
C ALA A 375 10.51 -28.75 -10.31
N TYR A 376 9.59 -28.28 -11.16
CA TYR A 376 8.57 -29.10 -11.78
C TYR A 376 9.17 -30.18 -12.70
N LEU A 377 10.10 -29.79 -13.59
CA LEU A 377 10.76 -30.73 -14.50
C LEU A 377 11.61 -31.75 -13.73
N SER A 378 12.27 -31.32 -12.65
CA SER A 378 13.04 -32.25 -11.80
C SER A 378 12.13 -33.23 -11.06
N ALA A 379 10.98 -32.74 -10.55
CA ALA A 379 9.97 -33.60 -9.95
C ALA A 379 9.33 -34.57 -10.98
N ALA A 380 9.20 -34.09 -12.22
CA ALA A 380 8.72 -34.89 -13.33
C ALA A 380 9.69 -36.04 -13.66
N LEU A 381 10.98 -35.78 -13.65
CA LEU A 381 12.00 -36.80 -13.84
C LEU A 381 11.95 -37.87 -12.73
N LYS A 382 11.78 -37.41 -11.46
CA LYS A 382 11.62 -38.31 -10.31
C LYS A 382 10.36 -39.19 -10.40
N ARG A 383 9.23 -38.66 -10.86
CA ARG A 383 7.97 -39.41 -11.02
C ARG A 383 7.98 -40.37 -12.22
N ARG A 384 8.77 -40.08 -13.22
CA ARG A 384 8.90 -40.98 -14.36
C ARG A 384 9.49 -42.35 -14.00
N SER A 385 10.41 -42.38 -13.03
CA SER A 385 10.88 -43.65 -12.47
C SER A 385 9.74 -44.46 -11.82
N ALA A 386 8.62 -43.81 -11.50
CA ALA A 386 7.42 -44.37 -10.87
C ALA A 386 6.21 -44.56 -11.83
N ARG A 387 6.38 -44.48 -13.16
CA ARG A 387 5.35 -44.68 -14.21
C ARG A 387 4.13 -43.77 -14.23
N HIS A 388 4.22 -42.47 -13.84
CA HIS A 388 3.07 -41.57 -13.88
C HIS A 388 3.20 -40.49 -14.98
N GLN A 389 2.09 -40.24 -15.67
CA GLN A 389 1.96 -39.12 -16.62
C GLN A 389 1.83 -37.78 -15.88
N ILE A 390 2.46 -36.72 -16.43
CA ILE A 390 2.55 -35.44 -15.79
C ILE A 390 1.70 -34.43 -16.54
N SER A 391 0.77 -33.80 -15.79
CA SER A 391 -0.06 -32.69 -16.26
C SER A 391 0.55 -31.31 -15.89
N PHE A 392 0.56 -30.42 -16.85
CA PHE A 392 1.36 -29.17 -16.81
C PHE A 392 0.58 -27.89 -16.52
N PHE A 393 -0.63 -27.96 -16.04
CA PHE A 393 -1.58 -26.85 -16.05
C PHE A 393 -1.30 -25.66 -15.11
N LEU A 394 -0.28 -25.68 -14.26
CA LEU A 394 -0.09 -24.63 -13.21
C LEU A 394 0.86 -23.49 -13.60
N PHE A 395 1.46 -23.50 -14.76
CA PHE A 395 2.50 -22.53 -15.09
C PHE A 395 2.11 -21.45 -16.10
N TYR A 396 1.03 -21.62 -16.82
CA TYR A 396 0.65 -20.74 -17.92
C TYR A 396 -0.54 -19.82 -17.64
N GLY A 397 -1.13 -19.88 -16.45
CA GLY A 397 -2.24 -19.00 -16.07
C GLY A 397 -1.88 -17.49 -15.92
N GLY A 398 -0.68 -17.10 -16.30
CA GLY A 398 -0.22 -15.72 -16.26
C GLY A 398 0.67 -15.32 -17.44
N ILE A 399 0.71 -16.11 -18.49
CA ILE A 399 1.53 -15.84 -19.68
C ILE A 399 0.69 -15.82 -20.97
N ASN A 400 -0.61 -15.98 -20.87
CA ASN A 400 -1.52 -15.71 -21.99
C ASN A 400 -2.23 -14.42 -21.71
N GLU A 401 -1.68 -13.34 -22.22
CA GLU A 401 -2.25 -12.12 -22.78
C GLU A 401 -1.19 -11.04 -22.85
#